data_2093e2741f8d88567b3c35efb25affd3
#
_entry.id   2093e2741f8d88567b3c35efb25affd3
#
_cell.length_a   1.000
_cell.length_b   1.000
_cell.length_c   1.000
_cell.angle_alpha   90.00
_cell.angle_beta   90.00
_cell.angle_gamma   90.00
#
_symmetry.space_group_name_H-M   'P 1'
#
loop_
_entity.id
_entity.type
_entity.pdbx_description
1 polymer ?
#
loop_
_entity_poly.entity_id
_entity_poly.type
_entity_poly.pdbx_seq_one_letter_code
_entity_poly.pdbx_strand_id
1 'polypeptide(L)'
;MHTIEKTWTREQELLMKFKKICIYIWILSTATCTVALTHKLLTYNRNEQLKMESQLPYGNYLPDSENPLIRVVLKTNGFQGIAHQKVELRAEGGLCIGEEKEVETITIEPDDARFQNGSIRISPQNEEKRIQVSSLTRGCGTPSYRGIMELYTTAEGIVIVNEVPLEEYLYGVVPSEMPASYHMEALKCQAVCARSYAYCQMLNFAYPGYKAHVDDSVSFQVYGNSGEKEETTKAVKETSGKKLTFQGQVVKTYYYSTSSGHSTDIRAWGSTITENKKYLKGVPICDEKGKDYEEKLPWYRWKASIHQDILQGFLEDYTGQKLGKLQEVSVTKRGTGDVALQLTVKGSQGSAVVETENKIRTALGGTGYNIEKQDGSIVKSTKLLPSAFFTIAKSGENYIIEGGGYGHGIGMSQNGANEMAKTGKTYRDILQFFYQGAKVK
;
A
#
# COMPACT_ATOMS: atom_id res chain seq x y z
N MET A 1 54.19 50.88 -0.15
CA MET A 1 53.00 50.02 -0.20
C MET A 1 52.63 49.71 1.26
N HIS A 2 51.68 50.43 1.82
CA HIS A 2 51.20 50.20 3.17
C HIS A 2 49.94 49.36 3.14
N THR A 3 50.01 48.16 3.68
CA THR A 3 48.86 47.24 3.92
C THR A 3 48.08 47.76 5.12
N ILE A 4 46.87 48.25 4.89
CA ILE A 4 45.95 48.63 5.97
C ILE A 4 45.26 47.36 6.45
N GLU A 5 45.67 46.80 7.54
CA GLU A 5 44.91 45.79 8.30
C GLU A 5 43.71 46.49 8.94
N LYS A 6 42.52 46.12 8.51
CA LYS A 6 41.26 46.53 9.15
C LYS A 6 41.11 45.78 10.48
N THR A 7 41.54 46.40 11.57
CA THR A 7 41.20 45.92 12.92
C THR A 7 39.71 46.19 13.21
N TRP A 8 38.95 45.14 13.23
CA TRP A 8 37.55 45.20 13.67
C TRP A 8 37.50 45.46 15.17
N THR A 9 36.62 46.41 15.58
CA THR A 9 36.40 46.62 17.03
C THR A 9 35.60 45.44 17.59
N ARG A 10 35.79 45.13 18.85
CA ARG A 10 35.12 44.03 19.57
C ARG A 10 33.59 44.09 19.45
N GLU A 11 33.04 45.30 19.31
CA GLU A 11 31.62 45.54 19.07
C GLU A 11 31.17 45.12 17.68
N GLN A 12 31.96 45.32 16.65
CA GLN A 12 31.64 44.92 15.27
C GLN A 12 31.66 43.39 15.09
N GLU A 13 32.58 42.70 15.80
CA GLU A 13 32.58 41.23 15.83
C GLU A 13 31.34 40.66 16.57
N LEU A 14 30.93 41.27 17.69
CA LEU A 14 29.73 40.90 18.43
C LEU A 14 28.48 41.13 17.59
N LEU A 15 28.38 42.25 16.87
CA LEU A 15 27.26 42.57 15.98
C LEU A 15 27.12 41.59 14.81
N MET A 16 28.25 41.16 14.23
CA MET A 16 28.27 40.13 13.18
C MET A 16 27.88 38.75 13.70
N LYS A 17 28.34 38.38 14.88
CA LYS A 17 27.89 37.11 15.52
C LYS A 17 26.38 37.12 15.81
N PHE A 18 25.89 38.25 16.33
CA PHE A 18 24.43 38.41 16.58
C PHE A 18 23.58 38.35 15.31
N LYS A 19 24.00 39.00 14.24
CA LYS A 19 23.34 38.92 12.92
C LYS A 19 23.34 37.48 12.38
N LYS A 20 24.44 36.73 12.49
CA LYS A 20 24.50 35.32 12.07
C LYS A 20 23.55 34.45 12.90
N ILE A 21 23.48 34.64 14.21
CA ILE A 21 22.55 33.92 15.10
C ILE A 21 21.09 34.23 14.73
N CYS A 22 20.74 35.49 14.48
CA CYS A 22 19.40 35.88 14.07
C CYS A 22 19.00 35.29 12.71
N ILE A 23 19.92 35.22 11.74
CA ILE A 23 19.69 34.56 10.44
C ILE A 23 19.50 33.04 10.63
N TYR A 24 20.27 32.38 11.48
CA TYR A 24 20.10 30.96 11.78
C TYR A 24 18.77 30.67 12.47
N ILE A 25 18.35 31.49 13.43
CA ILE A 25 17.05 31.38 14.10
C ILE A 25 15.91 31.59 13.10
N TRP A 26 16.04 32.55 12.18
CA TRP A 26 15.04 32.82 11.14
C TRP A 26 14.94 31.64 10.16
N ILE A 27 16.06 31.08 9.71
CA ILE A 27 16.09 29.89 8.81
C ILE A 27 15.49 28.66 9.51
N LEU A 28 15.83 28.43 10.78
CA LEU A 28 15.24 27.33 11.58
C LEU A 28 13.74 27.50 11.81
N SER A 29 13.26 28.73 12.07
CA SER A 29 11.85 29.00 12.28
C SER A 29 11.04 28.88 10.98
N THR A 30 11.59 29.29 9.83
CA THR A 30 10.93 29.11 8.54
C THR A 30 10.92 27.64 8.10
N ALA A 31 11.98 26.87 8.36
CA ALA A 31 12.02 25.43 8.07
C ALA A 31 11.01 24.63 8.93
N THR A 32 10.92 24.95 10.24
CA THR A 32 9.94 24.31 11.13
C THR A 32 8.51 24.71 10.80
N CYS A 33 8.24 25.97 10.43
CA CYS A 33 6.94 26.40 9.93
C CYS A 33 6.56 25.70 8.60
N THR A 34 7.49 25.53 7.67
CA THR A 34 7.23 24.87 6.38
C THR A 34 6.94 23.38 6.58
N VAL A 35 7.69 22.70 7.43
CA VAL A 35 7.43 21.28 7.78
C VAL A 35 6.09 21.12 8.52
N ALA A 36 5.76 22.03 9.45
CA ALA A 36 4.49 22.01 10.15
C ALA A 36 3.30 22.34 9.22
N LEU A 37 3.47 23.27 8.27
CA LEU A 37 2.45 23.59 7.26
C LEU A 37 2.25 22.43 6.26
N THR A 38 3.31 21.78 5.80
CA THR A 38 3.21 20.62 4.90
C THR A 38 2.58 19.43 5.63
N HIS A 39 2.93 19.19 6.88
CA HIS A 39 2.29 18.13 7.67
C HIS A 39 0.81 18.45 7.94
N LYS A 40 0.47 19.72 8.21
CA LYS A 40 -0.92 20.18 8.38
C LYS A 40 -1.74 20.12 7.09
N LEU A 41 -1.14 20.45 5.94
CA LEU A 41 -1.75 20.31 4.62
C LEU A 41 -1.96 18.85 4.23
N LEU A 42 -1.00 17.96 4.52
CA LEU A 42 -1.12 16.53 4.27
C LEU A 42 -2.17 15.88 5.16
N THR A 43 -2.25 16.27 6.44
CA THR A 43 -3.30 15.80 7.34
C THR A 43 -4.67 16.42 7.04
N TYR A 44 -4.73 17.66 6.61
CA TYR A 44 -5.96 18.33 6.17
C TYR A 44 -6.50 17.68 4.88
N ASN A 45 -5.66 17.48 3.85
CA ASN A 45 -6.05 16.78 2.63
C ASN A 45 -6.50 15.34 2.89
N ARG A 46 -5.86 14.64 3.80
CA ARG A 46 -6.26 13.28 4.20
C ARG A 46 -7.59 13.26 4.96
N ASN A 47 -7.81 14.23 5.85
CA ASN A 47 -9.06 14.35 6.59
C ASN A 47 -10.22 14.82 5.71
N GLU A 48 -9.97 15.68 4.73
CA GLU A 48 -10.96 16.06 3.72
C GLU A 48 -11.27 14.90 2.75
N GLN A 49 -10.28 14.10 2.36
CA GLN A 49 -10.53 12.85 1.62
C GLN A 49 -11.40 11.87 2.42
N LEU A 50 -11.10 11.67 3.71
CA LEU A 50 -11.90 10.83 4.58
C LEU A 50 -13.31 11.39 4.81
N LYS A 51 -13.49 12.72 4.88
CA LYS A 51 -14.80 13.37 4.93
C LYS A 51 -15.54 13.26 3.60
N MET A 52 -14.87 13.44 2.46
CA MET A 52 -15.48 13.24 1.13
C MET A 52 -15.90 11.79 0.92
N GLU A 53 -15.07 10.81 1.35
CA GLU A 53 -15.46 9.38 1.33
C GLU A 53 -16.69 9.09 2.20
N SER A 54 -16.95 9.89 3.25
CA SER A 54 -18.12 9.72 4.12
C SER A 54 -19.37 10.47 3.65
N GLN A 55 -19.25 11.43 2.73
CA GLN A 55 -20.34 12.32 2.29
C GLN A 55 -20.83 12.11 0.85
N LEU A 56 -20.11 11.31 0.04
CA LEU A 56 -20.60 11.01 -1.31
C LEU A 56 -21.79 10.05 -1.22
N PRO A 57 -22.96 10.43 -1.77
CA PRO A 57 -24.02 9.47 -1.98
C PRO A 57 -23.48 8.44 -2.98
N TYR A 58 -23.29 7.20 -2.53
CA TYR A 58 -23.00 6.05 -3.38
C TYR A 58 -24.15 5.89 -4.39
N GLY A 59 -24.09 6.56 -5.52
CA GLY A 59 -25.21 6.46 -6.46
C GLY A 59 -25.03 7.05 -7.84
N ASN A 60 -24.16 8.04 -8.04
CA ASN A 60 -24.24 8.87 -9.25
C ASN A 60 -23.07 8.77 -10.24
N TYR A 61 -22.08 7.89 -10.02
CA TYR A 61 -20.95 7.68 -10.95
C TYR A 61 -20.56 6.21 -11.08
N LEU A 62 -21.55 5.34 -11.23
CA LEU A 62 -21.24 3.96 -11.62
C LEU A 62 -20.89 3.98 -13.12
N PRO A 63 -19.77 3.35 -13.52
CA PRO A 63 -19.50 3.18 -14.94
C PRO A 63 -20.64 2.40 -15.60
N ASP A 64 -21.25 2.94 -16.65
CA ASP A 64 -22.37 2.33 -17.39
C ASP A 64 -22.02 1.04 -18.13
N SER A 65 -20.79 0.57 -18.01
CA SER A 65 -20.23 -0.59 -18.70
C SER A 65 -20.02 -1.77 -17.75
N GLU A 66 -20.30 -2.98 -18.21
CA GLU A 66 -20.00 -4.22 -17.49
C GLU A 66 -18.48 -4.41 -17.27
N ASN A 67 -17.67 -3.88 -18.17
CA ASN A 67 -16.21 -3.91 -18.12
C ASN A 67 -15.62 -2.50 -18.33
N PRO A 68 -15.71 -1.60 -17.33
CA PRO A 68 -15.29 -0.22 -17.46
C PRO A 68 -13.76 -0.08 -17.52
N LEU A 69 -13.27 1.04 -18.06
CA LEU A 69 -11.86 1.36 -18.13
C LEU A 69 -11.34 1.86 -16.78
N ILE A 70 -10.32 1.20 -16.24
CA ILE A 70 -9.55 1.69 -15.10
C ILE A 70 -8.28 2.37 -15.58
N ARG A 71 -7.85 3.42 -14.87
CA ARG A 71 -6.64 4.18 -15.18
C ARG A 71 -5.67 4.08 -14.01
N VAL A 72 -4.47 3.59 -14.29
CA VAL A 72 -3.47 3.20 -13.30
C VAL A 72 -2.17 3.97 -13.53
N VAL A 73 -1.73 4.74 -12.54
CA VAL A 73 -0.39 5.36 -12.57
C VAL A 73 0.65 4.27 -12.35
N LEU A 74 1.59 4.11 -13.27
CA LEU A 74 2.74 3.24 -13.09
C LEU A 74 3.87 3.99 -12.39
N LYS A 75 4.20 3.57 -11.18
CA LYS A 75 5.24 4.20 -10.37
C LYS A 75 6.63 3.86 -10.86
N THR A 76 7.61 4.66 -10.49
CA THR A 76 9.03 4.42 -10.78
C THR A 76 9.55 3.12 -10.14
N ASN A 77 10.75 2.70 -10.48
CA ASN A 77 11.38 1.52 -9.89
C ASN A 77 11.41 1.61 -8.35
N GLY A 78 11.09 0.49 -7.70
CA GLY A 78 10.93 0.44 -6.24
C GLY A 78 9.69 1.19 -5.70
N PHE A 79 8.76 1.60 -6.54
CA PHE A 79 7.52 2.31 -6.20
C PHE A 79 7.73 3.62 -5.43
N GLN A 80 8.86 4.33 -5.69
CA GLN A 80 9.24 5.53 -4.93
C GLN A 80 8.48 6.78 -5.37
N GLY A 81 8.31 6.98 -6.68
CA GLY A 81 7.68 8.16 -7.26
C GLY A 81 6.80 7.83 -8.46
N ILE A 82 6.32 8.85 -9.16
CA ILE A 82 5.49 8.70 -10.37
C ILE A 82 6.14 9.32 -11.61
N ALA A 83 7.18 10.14 -11.46
CA ALA A 83 7.85 10.84 -12.56
C ALA A 83 9.08 10.05 -13.03
N HIS A 84 9.05 9.61 -14.29
CA HIS A 84 10.11 8.86 -14.96
C HIS A 84 10.98 9.80 -15.77
N GLN A 85 12.30 9.61 -15.72
CA GLN A 85 13.24 10.43 -16.49
C GLN A 85 13.27 10.04 -17.98
N LYS A 86 12.91 8.80 -18.28
CA LYS A 86 12.81 8.25 -19.63
C LYS A 86 11.80 7.11 -19.63
N VAL A 87 11.05 6.99 -20.72
CA VAL A 87 10.08 5.90 -20.92
C VAL A 87 10.45 5.14 -22.19
N GLU A 88 10.67 3.84 -22.07
CA GLU A 88 10.91 2.95 -23.20
C GLU A 88 9.78 1.92 -23.29
N LEU A 89 9.08 1.93 -24.42
CA LEU A 89 7.94 1.06 -24.70
C LEU A 89 8.24 0.15 -25.88
N ARG A 90 7.77 -1.09 -25.79
CA ARG A 90 7.86 -2.06 -26.86
C ARG A 90 6.56 -2.86 -26.96
N ALA A 91 6.13 -3.17 -28.19
CA ALA A 91 5.06 -4.14 -28.43
C ALA A 91 5.40 -5.02 -29.65
N GLU A 92 5.11 -6.30 -29.53
CA GLU A 92 5.18 -7.22 -30.68
C GLU A 92 4.16 -6.79 -31.74
N GLY A 93 4.61 -6.60 -32.98
CA GLY A 93 3.80 -6.12 -34.09
C GLY A 93 3.69 -4.59 -34.18
N GLY A 94 4.33 -3.86 -33.24
CA GLY A 94 4.47 -2.40 -33.27
C GLY A 94 3.52 -1.63 -32.36
N LEU A 95 3.83 -0.35 -32.24
CA LEU A 95 3.11 0.66 -31.45
C LEU A 95 2.47 1.68 -32.39
N CYS A 96 1.40 2.32 -31.97
CA CYS A 96 0.76 3.46 -32.63
C CYS A 96 0.75 4.68 -31.69
N ILE A 97 1.06 5.86 -32.21
CA ILE A 97 0.87 7.15 -31.56
C ILE A 97 -0.22 7.90 -32.33
N GLY A 98 -1.43 8.00 -31.73
CA GLY A 98 -2.60 8.47 -32.46
C GLY A 98 -2.91 7.55 -33.64
N GLU A 99 -2.92 8.10 -34.88
CA GLU A 99 -3.13 7.35 -36.12
C GLU A 99 -1.84 6.90 -36.79
N GLU A 100 -0.69 7.37 -36.33
CA GLU A 100 0.63 7.03 -36.90
C GLU A 100 1.11 5.67 -36.38
N LYS A 101 1.61 4.85 -37.31
CA LYS A 101 2.25 3.57 -36.97
C LYS A 101 3.73 3.78 -36.68
N GLU A 102 4.14 3.33 -35.52
CA GLU A 102 5.53 3.39 -35.09
C GLU A 102 6.19 2.00 -35.19
N VAL A 103 7.52 1.99 -35.00
CA VAL A 103 8.30 0.76 -34.90
C VAL A 103 7.99 0.00 -33.60
N GLU A 104 8.52 -1.23 -33.50
CA GLU A 104 8.29 -2.09 -32.31
C GLU A 104 8.73 -1.47 -30.97
N THR A 105 9.69 -0.55 -30.99
CA THR A 105 10.25 0.09 -29.80
C THR A 105 10.26 1.62 -29.97
N ILE A 106 9.86 2.31 -28.92
CA ILE A 106 9.91 3.76 -28.87
C ILE A 106 10.52 4.22 -27.55
N THR A 107 11.31 5.29 -27.61
CA THR A 107 11.85 6.01 -26.45
C THR A 107 11.26 7.40 -26.40
N ILE A 108 10.80 7.80 -25.23
CA ILE A 108 10.21 9.14 -24.95
C ILE A 108 10.99 9.76 -23.79
N GLU A 109 11.44 10.99 -24.00
CA GLU A 109 12.07 11.85 -22.98
C GLU A 109 11.16 13.03 -22.60
N PRO A 110 11.36 13.70 -21.45
CA PRO A 110 10.45 14.75 -20.99
C PRO A 110 10.26 15.94 -21.93
N ASP A 111 11.26 16.22 -22.77
CA ASP A 111 11.28 17.30 -23.77
C ASP A 111 10.87 16.84 -25.18
N ASP A 112 10.33 15.64 -25.31
CA ASP A 112 9.91 15.08 -26.59
C ASP A 112 8.86 15.99 -27.28
N ALA A 113 9.11 16.35 -28.55
CA ALA A 113 8.27 17.24 -29.31
C ALA A 113 6.82 16.75 -29.49
N ARG A 114 6.57 15.47 -29.29
CA ARG A 114 5.23 14.86 -29.36
C ARG A 114 4.31 15.27 -28.20
N PHE A 115 4.85 15.84 -27.11
CA PHE A 115 4.04 16.39 -26.00
C PHE A 115 3.33 17.72 -26.32
N GLN A 116 3.13 18.07 -27.59
CA GLN A 116 2.53 19.35 -28.00
C GLN A 116 1.17 19.66 -27.34
N ASN A 117 0.41 18.63 -26.98
CA ASN A 117 -0.88 18.75 -26.30
C ASN A 117 -0.85 18.30 -24.83
N GLY A 118 0.34 18.24 -24.22
CA GLY A 118 0.53 17.88 -22.81
C GLY A 118 0.51 16.38 -22.51
N SER A 119 0.03 15.52 -23.41
CA SER A 119 0.09 14.07 -23.29
C SER A 119 0.28 13.36 -24.63
N ILE A 120 0.87 12.16 -24.57
CA ILE A 120 1.04 11.24 -25.70
C ILE A 120 0.25 9.97 -25.39
N ARG A 121 -0.61 9.53 -26.32
CA ARG A 121 -1.38 8.30 -26.19
C ARG A 121 -0.82 7.22 -27.11
N ILE A 122 -0.42 6.08 -26.55
CA ILE A 122 0.28 5.00 -27.24
C ILE A 122 -0.50 3.70 -27.06
N SER A 123 -0.85 3.05 -28.17
CA SER A 123 -1.52 1.75 -28.16
C SER A 123 -0.65 0.72 -28.90
N PRO A 124 -0.83 -0.60 -28.64
CA PRO A 124 -0.27 -1.61 -29.51
C PRO A 124 -1.04 -1.62 -30.85
N GLN A 125 -0.38 -1.94 -31.96
CA GLN A 125 -1.06 -2.09 -33.26
C GLN A 125 -2.08 -3.22 -33.29
N ASN A 126 -1.84 -4.27 -32.50
CA ASN A 126 -2.78 -5.34 -32.26
C ASN A 126 -3.21 -5.26 -30.79
N GLU A 127 -4.50 -5.01 -30.54
CA GLU A 127 -5.07 -4.85 -29.19
C GLU A 127 -4.90 -6.11 -28.30
N GLU A 128 -4.70 -7.29 -28.88
CA GLU A 128 -4.42 -8.50 -28.11
C GLU A 128 -2.98 -8.53 -27.55
N LYS A 129 -2.08 -7.71 -28.12
CA LYS A 129 -0.69 -7.63 -27.68
C LYS A 129 -0.56 -6.69 -26.49
N ARG A 130 0.50 -6.89 -25.72
CA ARG A 130 0.83 -6.11 -24.53
C ARG A 130 1.95 -5.13 -24.83
N ILE A 131 1.89 -3.99 -24.17
CA ILE A 131 2.97 -3.01 -24.19
C ILE A 131 3.94 -3.33 -23.04
N GLN A 132 5.15 -3.70 -23.37
CA GLN A 132 6.25 -3.86 -22.44
C GLN A 132 6.82 -2.47 -22.12
N VAL A 133 6.98 -2.17 -20.81
CA VAL A 133 7.63 -0.95 -20.33
C VAL A 133 9.07 -1.29 -19.97
N SER A 134 9.99 -1.17 -20.97
CA SER A 134 11.38 -1.63 -20.84
C SER A 134 12.20 -0.79 -19.85
N SER A 135 11.77 0.44 -19.56
CA SER A 135 12.36 1.29 -18.54
C SER A 135 11.94 0.96 -17.09
N LEU A 136 11.02 0.01 -16.90
CA LEU A 136 10.57 -0.46 -15.59
C LEU A 136 11.09 -1.84 -15.24
N THR A 137 11.32 -2.06 -13.95
CA THR A 137 11.60 -3.36 -13.35
C THR A 137 10.59 -3.65 -12.24
N ARG A 138 9.99 -4.83 -12.26
CA ARG A 138 9.06 -5.36 -11.27
C ARG A 138 9.52 -6.76 -10.84
N GLY A 139 8.79 -7.43 -9.98
CA GLY A 139 9.11 -8.79 -9.53
C GLY A 139 9.21 -9.82 -10.68
N CYS A 140 8.50 -9.60 -11.79
CA CYS A 140 8.58 -10.41 -13.00
C CYS A 140 9.75 -10.03 -13.95
N GLY A 141 10.60 -9.10 -13.57
CA GLY A 141 11.57 -8.47 -14.47
C GLY A 141 10.96 -7.26 -15.18
N THR A 142 11.00 -7.23 -16.51
CA THR A 142 10.38 -6.17 -17.32
C THR A 142 8.87 -6.42 -17.45
N PRO A 143 8.02 -5.54 -16.93
CA PRO A 143 6.57 -5.74 -16.95
C PRO A 143 5.95 -5.44 -18.31
N SER A 144 4.83 -6.11 -18.59
CA SER A 144 4.02 -5.89 -19.79
C SER A 144 2.56 -5.70 -19.39
N TYR A 145 1.89 -4.77 -20.04
CA TYR A 145 0.53 -4.36 -19.72
C TYR A 145 -0.38 -4.40 -20.95
N ARG A 146 -1.66 -4.72 -20.74
CA ARG A 146 -2.72 -4.59 -21.73
C ARG A 146 -3.22 -3.16 -21.82
N GLY A 147 -4.00 -2.87 -22.84
CA GLY A 147 -4.61 -1.55 -23.02
C GLY A 147 -3.63 -0.50 -23.57
N ILE A 148 -3.80 0.73 -23.14
CA ILE A 148 -3.14 1.92 -23.71
C ILE A 148 -2.24 2.54 -22.66
N MET A 149 -1.09 3.10 -23.08
CA MET A 149 -0.25 3.98 -22.27
C MET A 149 -0.51 5.42 -22.62
N GLU A 150 -0.88 6.23 -21.64
CA GLU A 150 -0.95 7.68 -21.77
C GLU A 150 0.17 8.30 -20.96
N LEU A 151 1.03 9.07 -21.62
CA LEU A 151 2.21 9.68 -21.03
C LEU A 151 1.96 11.17 -20.85
N TYR A 152 2.25 11.70 -19.67
CA TYR A 152 2.13 13.12 -19.35
C TYR A 152 3.51 13.70 -19.04
N THR A 153 3.91 14.79 -19.70
CA THR A 153 5.12 15.50 -19.32
C THR A 153 4.85 16.42 -18.12
N THR A 154 5.81 16.49 -17.22
CA THR A 154 5.80 17.36 -16.03
C THR A 154 7.19 17.96 -15.84
N ALA A 155 7.32 18.96 -14.95
CA ALA A 155 8.62 19.52 -14.58
C ALA A 155 9.60 18.50 -13.95
N GLU A 156 9.06 17.40 -13.40
CA GLU A 156 9.84 16.35 -12.70
C GLU A 156 10.13 15.13 -13.60
N GLY A 157 9.53 15.05 -14.79
CA GLY A 157 9.67 13.93 -15.72
C GLY A 157 8.33 13.50 -16.32
N ILE A 158 8.23 12.26 -16.75
CA ILE A 158 7.06 11.70 -17.44
C ILE A 158 6.24 10.86 -16.45
N VAL A 159 4.93 11.10 -16.37
CA VAL A 159 3.98 10.22 -15.65
C VAL A 159 3.35 9.26 -16.64
N ILE A 160 3.40 7.96 -16.34
CA ILE A 160 2.79 6.89 -17.14
C ILE A 160 1.45 6.52 -16.54
N VAL A 161 0.39 6.60 -17.34
CA VAL A 161 -0.94 6.08 -16.99
C VAL A 161 -1.30 4.95 -17.93
N ASN A 162 -1.53 3.76 -17.39
CA ASN A 162 -2.08 2.65 -18.14
C ASN A 162 -3.61 2.69 -18.06
N GLU A 163 -4.28 2.80 -19.21
CA GLU A 163 -5.73 2.73 -19.34
C GLU A 163 -6.11 1.36 -19.89
N VAL A 164 -6.91 0.60 -19.15
CA VAL A 164 -7.17 -0.81 -19.45
C VAL A 164 -8.58 -1.21 -18.99
N PRO A 165 -9.29 -2.12 -19.68
CA PRO A 165 -10.54 -2.71 -19.18
C PRO A 165 -10.33 -3.38 -17.81
N LEU A 166 -11.31 -3.25 -16.91
CA LEU A 166 -11.22 -3.76 -15.53
C LEU A 166 -10.89 -5.25 -15.45
N GLU A 167 -11.51 -6.07 -16.30
CA GLU A 167 -11.22 -7.53 -16.31
C GLU A 167 -9.76 -7.81 -16.71
N GLU A 168 -9.22 -7.06 -17.67
CA GLU A 168 -7.84 -7.22 -18.12
C GLU A 168 -6.82 -6.67 -17.11
N TYR A 169 -7.17 -5.60 -16.39
CA TYR A 169 -6.41 -5.14 -15.23
C TYR A 169 -6.25 -6.25 -14.19
N LEU A 170 -7.30 -7.02 -13.93
CA LEU A 170 -7.25 -8.13 -12.97
C LEU A 170 -6.33 -9.27 -13.40
N TYR A 171 -6.04 -9.46 -14.69
CA TYR A 171 -5.05 -10.44 -15.14
C TYR A 171 -3.64 -10.12 -14.65
N GLY A 172 -3.34 -8.83 -14.41
CA GLY A 172 -2.08 -8.38 -13.82
C GLY A 172 -2.11 -8.22 -12.29
N VAL A 173 -3.30 -8.03 -11.70
CA VAL A 173 -3.47 -7.90 -10.24
C VAL A 173 -3.47 -9.25 -9.54
N VAL A 174 -4.34 -10.18 -9.96
CA VAL A 174 -4.53 -11.44 -9.23
C VAL A 174 -3.22 -12.23 -9.07
N PRO A 175 -2.36 -12.42 -10.10
CA PRO A 175 -1.09 -13.11 -9.93
C PRO A 175 -0.05 -12.30 -9.15
N SER A 176 -0.20 -10.97 -9.04
CA SER A 176 0.68 -10.11 -8.25
C SER A 176 0.32 -10.11 -6.77
N GLU A 177 -0.92 -10.44 -6.41
CA GLU A 177 -1.44 -10.48 -5.05
C GLU A 177 -1.48 -11.89 -4.46
N MET A 178 -1.72 -12.93 -5.27
CA MET A 178 -1.89 -14.30 -4.81
C MET A 178 -1.12 -15.27 -5.72
N PRO A 179 -0.36 -16.23 -5.16
CA PRO A 179 0.34 -17.23 -5.96
C PRO A 179 -0.61 -18.02 -6.88
N ALA A 180 -0.24 -18.15 -8.15
CA ALA A 180 -1.05 -18.89 -9.14
C ALA A 180 -1.22 -20.39 -8.80
N SER A 181 -0.36 -20.93 -7.91
CA SER A 181 -0.45 -22.31 -7.40
C SER A 181 -1.53 -22.51 -6.33
N TYR A 182 -2.23 -21.44 -5.91
CA TYR A 182 -3.32 -21.59 -4.95
C TYR A 182 -4.54 -22.27 -5.59
N HIS A 183 -5.39 -22.84 -4.74
CA HIS A 183 -6.60 -23.53 -5.18
C HIS A 183 -7.50 -22.59 -6.02
N MET A 184 -8.12 -23.11 -7.06
CA MET A 184 -8.94 -22.31 -8.00
C MET A 184 -10.03 -21.48 -7.28
N GLU A 185 -10.67 -22.06 -6.26
CA GLU A 185 -11.70 -21.32 -5.51
C GLU A 185 -11.10 -20.15 -4.70
N ALA A 186 -9.87 -20.24 -4.23
CA ALA A 186 -9.17 -19.11 -3.60
C ALA A 186 -8.78 -18.03 -4.63
N LEU A 187 -8.31 -18.43 -5.81
CA LEU A 187 -8.03 -17.49 -6.91
C LEU A 187 -9.31 -16.76 -7.36
N LYS A 188 -10.46 -17.45 -7.40
CA LYS A 188 -11.77 -16.84 -7.65
C LYS A 188 -12.17 -15.85 -6.55
N CYS A 189 -11.90 -16.16 -5.28
CA CYS A 189 -12.11 -15.21 -4.18
C CYS A 189 -11.28 -13.93 -4.39
N GLN A 190 -9.99 -14.09 -4.73
CA GLN A 190 -9.10 -12.97 -4.98
C GLN A 190 -9.59 -12.12 -6.17
N ALA A 191 -10.04 -12.75 -7.26
CA ALA A 191 -10.57 -12.06 -8.43
C ALA A 191 -11.82 -11.22 -8.09
N VAL A 192 -12.79 -11.78 -7.34
CA VAL A 192 -13.99 -11.07 -6.90
C VAL A 192 -13.66 -9.94 -5.94
N CYS A 193 -12.74 -10.17 -5.00
CA CYS A 193 -12.27 -9.12 -4.09
C CYS A 193 -11.57 -8.00 -4.85
N ALA A 194 -10.60 -8.32 -5.70
CA ALA A 194 -9.84 -7.33 -6.46
C ALA A 194 -10.77 -6.50 -7.37
N ARG A 195 -11.76 -7.14 -8.02
CA ARG A 195 -12.75 -6.45 -8.86
C ARG A 195 -13.63 -5.50 -8.04
N SER A 196 -14.12 -5.94 -6.89
CA SER A 196 -14.97 -5.11 -6.01
C SER A 196 -14.19 -3.92 -5.46
N TYR A 197 -12.94 -4.14 -5.06
CA TYR A 197 -12.05 -3.08 -4.59
C TYR A 197 -11.77 -2.05 -5.69
N ALA A 198 -11.31 -2.51 -6.86
CA ALA A 198 -11.01 -1.64 -7.99
C ALA A 198 -12.24 -0.83 -8.44
N TYR A 199 -13.40 -1.49 -8.55
CA TYR A 199 -14.66 -0.82 -8.88
C TYR A 199 -14.99 0.33 -7.91
N CYS A 200 -14.80 0.12 -6.60
CA CYS A 200 -14.99 1.18 -5.62
C CYS A 200 -13.95 2.31 -5.76
N GLN A 201 -12.72 2.01 -6.17
CA GLN A 201 -11.71 3.04 -6.40
C GLN A 201 -12.00 3.87 -7.66
N MET A 202 -12.64 3.28 -8.66
CA MET A 202 -13.01 3.98 -9.90
C MET A 202 -14.06 5.09 -9.70
N LEU A 203 -14.70 5.17 -8.55
CA LEU A 203 -15.62 6.25 -8.20
C LEU A 203 -14.91 7.60 -8.00
N ASN A 204 -13.59 7.60 -7.83
CA ASN A 204 -12.78 8.78 -7.60
C ASN A 204 -11.42 8.69 -8.31
N PHE A 205 -10.79 9.83 -8.57
CA PHE A 205 -9.41 9.89 -9.05
C PHE A 205 -8.46 10.12 -7.88
N ALA A 206 -7.62 9.13 -7.56
CA ALA A 206 -6.53 9.31 -6.59
C ALA A 206 -5.45 10.27 -7.14
N TYR A 207 -5.36 10.36 -8.48
CA TYR A 207 -4.45 11.24 -9.21
C TYR A 207 -5.26 12.14 -10.17
N PRO A 208 -5.93 13.21 -9.65
CA PRO A 208 -6.87 14.00 -10.46
C PRO A 208 -6.22 14.68 -11.68
N GLY A 209 -4.95 15.12 -11.55
CA GLY A 209 -4.19 15.75 -12.64
C GLY A 209 -3.99 14.85 -13.87
N TYR A 210 -4.08 13.53 -13.68
CA TYR A 210 -3.93 12.52 -14.74
C TYR A 210 -5.21 11.71 -14.96
N LYS A 211 -6.29 12.09 -14.29
CA LYS A 211 -7.57 11.35 -14.27
C LYS A 211 -7.35 9.85 -13.99
N ALA A 212 -6.40 9.51 -13.10
CA ALA A 212 -6.09 8.14 -12.76
C ALA A 212 -6.69 7.74 -11.41
N HIS A 213 -7.26 6.53 -11.35
CA HIS A 213 -8.03 6.02 -10.22
C HIS A 213 -7.12 5.47 -9.12
N VAL A 214 -6.03 4.83 -9.49
CA VAL A 214 -5.12 4.08 -8.61
C VAL A 214 -3.68 4.18 -9.10
N ASP A 215 -2.73 3.70 -8.29
CA ASP A 215 -1.38 3.34 -8.74
C ASP A 215 -1.14 1.82 -8.65
N ASP A 216 0.00 1.36 -9.15
CA ASP A 216 0.39 -0.05 -9.24
C ASP A 216 1.04 -0.62 -7.97
N SER A 217 1.03 0.12 -6.84
CA SER A 217 1.70 -0.26 -5.60
C SER A 217 0.76 -0.82 -4.53
N VAL A 218 1.34 -1.25 -3.41
CA VAL A 218 0.61 -1.69 -2.19
C VAL A 218 -0.28 -0.61 -1.56
N SER A 219 -0.23 0.64 -2.02
CA SER A 219 -1.17 1.69 -1.59
C SER A 219 -2.59 1.42 -2.09
N PHE A 220 -2.71 0.66 -3.16
CA PHE A 220 -3.97 0.20 -3.77
C PHE A 220 -3.93 -1.32 -3.93
N GLN A 221 -3.63 -1.81 -5.14
CA GLN A 221 -3.45 -3.23 -5.46
C GLN A 221 -2.18 -3.38 -6.28
N VAL A 222 -1.35 -4.35 -5.93
CA VAL A 222 -0.13 -4.59 -6.70
C VAL A 222 -0.51 -5.03 -8.12
N TYR A 223 -0.05 -4.27 -9.11
CA TYR A 223 -0.38 -4.49 -10.51
C TYR A 223 0.89 -4.66 -11.36
N GLY A 224 0.93 -5.71 -12.16
CA GLY A 224 2.06 -5.98 -13.07
C GLY A 224 3.37 -6.39 -12.40
N ASN A 225 3.36 -6.69 -11.09
CA ASN A 225 4.55 -7.17 -10.38
C ASN A 225 4.84 -8.66 -10.68
N SER A 226 3.81 -9.42 -11.03
CA SER A 226 3.89 -10.77 -11.60
C SER A 226 3.31 -10.75 -13.01
N GLY A 227 3.88 -11.51 -13.94
CA GLY A 227 3.30 -11.69 -15.26
C GLY A 227 1.97 -12.45 -15.17
N GLU A 228 1.10 -12.28 -16.17
CA GLU A 228 -0.15 -13.03 -16.29
C GLU A 228 0.09 -14.53 -16.21
N LYS A 229 -0.78 -15.25 -15.51
CA LYS A 229 -0.76 -16.71 -15.35
C LYS A 229 -2.10 -17.29 -15.79
N GLU A 230 -2.05 -18.47 -16.40
CA GLU A 230 -3.24 -19.12 -16.96
C GLU A 230 -4.30 -19.37 -15.87
N GLU A 231 -3.89 -19.89 -14.72
CA GLU A 231 -4.79 -20.23 -13.60
C GLU A 231 -5.49 -19.00 -13.04
N THR A 232 -4.75 -17.90 -12.84
CA THR A 232 -5.33 -16.65 -12.33
C THR A 232 -6.21 -15.97 -13.36
N THR A 233 -5.82 -16.00 -14.65
CA THR A 233 -6.66 -15.50 -15.75
C THR A 233 -7.95 -16.30 -15.87
N LYS A 234 -7.89 -17.62 -15.72
CA LYS A 234 -9.07 -18.51 -15.68
C LYS A 234 -10.00 -18.13 -14.52
N ALA A 235 -9.46 -17.91 -13.31
CA ALA A 235 -10.25 -17.51 -12.17
C ALA A 235 -10.97 -16.17 -12.39
N VAL A 236 -10.32 -15.19 -13.01
CA VAL A 236 -10.93 -13.90 -13.37
C VAL A 236 -12.05 -14.12 -14.38
N LYS A 237 -11.82 -14.89 -15.45
CA LYS A 237 -12.83 -15.16 -16.48
C LYS A 237 -14.04 -15.91 -15.92
N GLU A 238 -13.84 -16.95 -15.09
CA GLU A 238 -14.92 -17.73 -14.47
C GLU A 238 -15.75 -16.92 -13.45
N THR A 239 -15.22 -15.78 -12.99
CA THR A 239 -15.92 -14.85 -12.10
C THR A 239 -16.20 -13.50 -12.74
N SER A 240 -16.13 -13.40 -14.07
CA SER A 240 -16.30 -12.14 -14.81
C SER A 240 -17.56 -11.39 -14.37
N GLY A 241 -17.41 -10.07 -14.14
CA GLY A 241 -18.50 -9.21 -13.67
C GLY A 241 -18.91 -9.42 -12.21
N LYS A 242 -18.52 -10.51 -11.54
CA LYS A 242 -18.95 -10.80 -10.15
C LYS A 242 -18.27 -9.87 -9.16
N LYS A 243 -19.07 -9.18 -8.36
CA LYS A 243 -18.66 -8.24 -7.31
C LYS A 243 -19.32 -8.59 -5.98
N LEU A 244 -18.68 -8.22 -4.88
CA LEU A 244 -19.28 -8.30 -3.55
C LEU A 244 -20.17 -7.08 -3.32
N THR A 245 -21.40 -7.34 -2.89
CA THR A 245 -22.38 -6.30 -2.55
C THR A 245 -22.85 -6.47 -1.11
N PHE A 246 -23.06 -5.34 -0.43
CA PHE A 246 -23.70 -5.30 0.88
C PHE A 246 -24.78 -4.23 0.86
N GLN A 247 -25.98 -4.55 1.33
CA GLN A 247 -27.15 -3.67 1.25
C GLN A 247 -27.41 -3.11 -0.17
N GLY A 248 -27.15 -3.94 -1.20
CA GLY A 248 -27.39 -3.60 -2.60
C GLY A 248 -26.27 -2.79 -3.28
N GLN A 249 -25.26 -2.33 -2.56
CA GLN A 249 -24.13 -1.57 -3.08
C GLN A 249 -22.88 -2.42 -3.19
N VAL A 250 -22.04 -2.19 -4.22
CA VAL A 250 -20.71 -2.80 -4.31
C VAL A 250 -19.87 -2.25 -3.17
N VAL A 251 -19.13 -3.13 -2.50
CA VAL A 251 -18.34 -2.77 -1.31
C VAL A 251 -16.86 -2.98 -1.50
N LYS A 252 -16.08 -2.13 -0.83
CA LYS A 252 -14.61 -2.21 -0.81
C LYS A 252 -14.18 -3.44 -0.02
N THR A 253 -13.48 -4.35 -0.66
CA THR A 253 -13.04 -5.63 -0.11
C THR A 253 -11.54 -5.60 0.16
N TYR A 254 -11.16 -5.62 1.43
CA TYR A 254 -9.76 -5.66 1.85
C TYR A 254 -9.33 -7.11 2.04
N TYR A 255 -8.06 -7.39 1.78
CA TYR A 255 -7.46 -8.72 1.97
C TYR A 255 -6.01 -8.60 2.42
N TYR A 256 -5.50 -9.64 3.02
CA TYR A 256 -4.15 -9.71 3.57
C TYR A 256 -3.62 -11.14 3.50
N SER A 257 -2.30 -11.32 3.69
CA SER A 257 -1.65 -12.60 3.41
C SER A 257 -2.09 -13.74 4.35
N THR A 258 -1.82 -13.61 5.66
CA THR A 258 -1.92 -14.72 6.64
C THR A 258 -2.52 -14.22 7.94
N SER A 259 -3.46 -14.95 8.51
CA SER A 259 -4.02 -14.63 9.83
C SER A 259 -3.25 -15.30 10.98
N SER A 260 -3.53 -14.83 12.18
CA SER A 260 -3.10 -15.45 13.43
C SER A 260 -4.18 -16.36 14.05
N GLY A 261 -5.19 -16.77 13.27
CA GLY A 261 -6.38 -17.49 13.72
C GLY A 261 -7.63 -16.60 13.79
N HIS A 262 -7.48 -15.29 13.65
CA HIS A 262 -8.60 -14.34 13.69
C HIS A 262 -8.33 -13.15 12.77
N SER A 263 -9.36 -12.66 12.07
CA SER A 263 -9.30 -11.35 11.39
C SER A 263 -9.73 -10.23 12.34
N THR A 264 -9.50 -8.99 11.96
CA THR A 264 -9.97 -7.81 12.72
C THR A 264 -10.91 -6.96 11.87
N ASP A 265 -11.33 -5.83 12.41
CA ASP A 265 -12.24 -4.88 11.76
C ASP A 265 -11.59 -3.50 11.55
N ILE A 266 -12.30 -2.61 10.87
CA ILE A 266 -11.79 -1.29 10.46
C ILE A 266 -11.44 -0.35 11.63
N ARG A 267 -11.81 -0.68 12.89
CA ARG A 267 -11.36 0.07 14.07
C ARG A 267 -9.86 -0.02 14.24
N ALA A 268 -9.23 -1.08 13.70
CA ALA A 268 -7.77 -1.20 13.65
C ALA A 268 -7.10 -0.05 12.86
N TRP A 269 -7.82 0.57 11.93
CA TRP A 269 -7.38 1.78 11.21
C TRP A 269 -7.90 3.09 11.79
N GLY A 270 -8.49 3.05 12.98
CA GLY A 270 -9.09 4.24 13.63
C GLY A 270 -10.45 4.65 13.04
N SER A 271 -11.04 3.83 12.18
CA SER A 271 -12.34 4.09 11.57
C SER A 271 -13.48 3.59 12.45
N THR A 272 -14.63 4.28 12.42
CA THR A 272 -15.86 3.81 13.07
C THR A 272 -16.59 2.79 12.21
N ILE A 273 -17.14 1.74 12.83
CA ILE A 273 -18.02 0.80 12.15
C ILE A 273 -19.39 1.47 11.98
N THR A 274 -19.72 1.83 10.76
CA THR A 274 -21.05 2.31 10.35
C THR A 274 -21.88 1.15 9.80
N GLU A 275 -23.20 1.33 9.63
CA GLU A 275 -24.11 0.29 9.13
C GLU A 275 -23.63 -0.33 7.80
N ASN A 276 -23.15 0.52 6.88
CA ASN A 276 -22.65 0.09 5.56
C ASN A 276 -21.28 -0.59 5.60
N LYS A 277 -20.59 -0.62 6.76
CA LYS A 277 -19.29 -1.27 6.96
C LYS A 277 -19.37 -2.52 7.84
N LYS A 278 -20.56 -2.94 8.25
CA LYS A 278 -20.77 -4.12 9.10
C LYS A 278 -20.30 -5.44 8.47
N TYR A 279 -20.14 -5.49 7.16
CA TYR A 279 -19.59 -6.65 6.45
C TYR A 279 -18.08 -6.88 6.73
N LEU A 280 -17.36 -5.88 7.27
CA LEU A 280 -15.95 -5.95 7.65
C LEU A 280 -15.76 -6.28 9.15
N LYS A 281 -16.59 -7.12 9.71
CA LYS A 281 -16.40 -7.63 11.06
C LYS A 281 -15.23 -8.62 11.10
N GLY A 282 -14.46 -8.57 12.19
CA GLY A 282 -13.47 -9.61 12.46
C GLY A 282 -14.14 -10.95 12.75
N VAL A 283 -13.55 -12.04 12.26
CA VAL A 283 -14.05 -13.41 12.42
C VAL A 283 -12.93 -14.34 12.86
N PRO A 284 -13.22 -15.37 13.72
CA PRO A 284 -12.30 -16.48 13.94
C PRO A 284 -12.16 -17.28 12.64
N ILE A 285 -10.91 -17.61 12.25
CA ILE A 285 -10.63 -18.29 10.98
C ILE A 285 -10.35 -19.76 11.24
N CYS A 286 -11.39 -20.46 11.69
CA CYS A 286 -11.34 -21.88 12.06
C CYS A 286 -12.48 -22.66 11.42
N ASP A 287 -12.33 -23.97 11.42
CA ASP A 287 -13.37 -24.92 11.01
C ASP A 287 -14.47 -25.05 12.08
N GLU A 288 -15.47 -25.87 11.80
CA GLU A 288 -16.61 -26.14 12.70
C GLU A 288 -16.19 -26.80 14.03
N LYS A 289 -14.99 -27.39 14.09
CA LYS A 289 -14.41 -28.01 15.28
C LYS A 289 -13.51 -27.05 16.07
N GLY A 290 -13.38 -25.80 15.62
CA GLY A 290 -12.53 -24.79 16.23
C GLY A 290 -11.05 -24.93 15.89
N LYS A 291 -10.71 -25.71 14.86
CA LYS A 291 -9.34 -25.85 14.39
C LYS A 291 -9.03 -24.77 13.37
N ASP A 292 -7.97 -23.99 13.63
CA ASP A 292 -7.57 -22.89 12.75
C ASP A 292 -7.08 -23.41 11.40
N TYR A 293 -7.61 -22.84 10.31
CA TYR A 293 -7.23 -23.21 8.95
C TYR A 293 -5.75 -22.99 8.66
N GLU A 294 -5.14 -21.98 9.25
CA GLU A 294 -3.78 -21.52 8.93
C GLU A 294 -2.72 -21.99 9.95
N GLU A 295 -3.08 -22.80 10.97
CA GLU A 295 -2.23 -23.19 12.10
C GLU A 295 -0.86 -23.79 11.73
N LYS A 296 -0.73 -24.36 10.52
CA LYS A 296 0.51 -24.99 10.03
C LYS A 296 1.34 -24.08 9.13
N LEU A 297 0.89 -22.86 8.85
CA LEU A 297 1.58 -21.98 7.93
C LEU A 297 2.71 -21.22 8.61
N PRO A 298 3.83 -20.94 7.91
CA PRO A 298 5.01 -20.32 8.49
C PRO A 298 4.72 -19.01 9.24
N TRP A 299 3.89 -18.13 8.68
CA TRP A 299 3.53 -16.84 9.28
C TRP A 299 2.41 -16.90 10.33
N TYR A 300 1.85 -18.09 10.61
CA TYR A 300 0.79 -18.20 11.62
C TYR A 300 1.27 -17.79 13.00
N ARG A 301 2.56 -18.07 13.32
CA ARG A 301 3.26 -17.52 14.50
C ARG A 301 4.65 -17.04 14.09
N TRP A 302 5.11 -16.02 14.77
CA TRP A 302 6.46 -15.51 14.58
C TRP A 302 6.98 -14.85 15.86
N LYS A 303 8.31 -14.72 15.97
CA LYS A 303 9.00 -14.13 17.09
C LYS A 303 10.10 -13.19 16.60
N ALA A 304 10.30 -12.08 17.31
CA ALA A 304 11.39 -11.15 17.09
C ALA A 304 12.03 -10.77 18.43
N SER A 305 13.35 -10.58 18.41
CA SER A 305 14.11 -10.04 19.54
C SER A 305 14.80 -8.75 19.07
N ILE A 306 14.51 -7.63 19.70
CA ILE A 306 15.01 -6.32 19.34
C ILE A 306 15.76 -5.75 20.53
N HIS A 307 17.04 -5.38 20.33
CA HIS A 307 17.82 -4.71 21.36
C HIS A 307 17.17 -3.36 21.73
N GLN A 308 17.15 -3.01 23.02
CA GLN A 308 16.45 -1.82 23.51
C GLN A 308 16.90 -0.52 22.81
N ASP A 309 18.19 -0.38 22.47
CA ASP A 309 18.71 0.83 21.81
C ASP A 309 18.23 0.93 20.36
N ILE A 310 18.11 -0.22 19.64
CA ILE A 310 17.56 -0.28 18.30
C ILE A 310 16.07 0.09 18.34
N LEU A 311 15.31 -0.49 19.26
CA LEU A 311 13.89 -0.20 19.43
C LEU A 311 13.65 1.26 19.84
N GLN A 312 14.49 1.80 20.73
CA GLN A 312 14.46 3.22 21.11
C GLN A 312 14.62 4.11 19.85
N GLY A 313 15.62 3.84 19.03
CA GLY A 313 15.84 4.58 17.78
C GLY A 313 14.62 4.57 16.88
N PHE A 314 14.00 3.41 16.64
CA PHE A 314 12.78 3.32 15.82
C PHE A 314 11.63 4.16 16.39
N LEU A 315 11.41 4.08 17.70
CA LEU A 315 10.34 4.81 18.37
C LEU A 315 10.59 6.31 18.40
N GLU A 316 11.81 6.75 18.63
CA GLU A 316 12.20 8.17 18.59
C GLU A 316 12.09 8.74 17.16
N ASP A 317 12.59 8.01 16.16
CA ASP A 317 12.48 8.40 14.74
C ASP A 317 11.02 8.50 14.28
N TYR A 318 10.19 7.53 14.69
CA TYR A 318 8.78 7.52 14.31
C TYR A 318 7.96 8.61 14.99
N THR A 319 8.19 8.83 16.30
CA THR A 319 7.38 9.76 17.09
C THR A 319 7.89 11.19 17.06
N GLY A 320 9.14 11.40 16.66
CA GLY A 320 9.83 12.69 16.73
C GLY A 320 10.12 13.15 18.17
N GLN A 321 9.99 12.25 19.16
CA GLN A 321 10.14 12.56 20.58
C GLN A 321 11.42 11.91 21.15
N LYS A 322 12.16 12.63 21.99
CA LYS A 322 13.23 12.03 22.78
C LYS A 322 12.63 11.23 23.92
N LEU A 323 12.84 9.92 23.88
CA LEU A 323 12.37 9.01 24.92
C LEU A 323 13.44 8.72 25.97
N GLY A 324 14.72 8.73 25.56
CA GLY A 324 15.82 8.25 26.39
C GLY A 324 15.70 6.73 26.62
N LYS A 325 16.37 6.21 27.64
CA LYS A 325 16.39 4.77 27.91
C LYS A 325 14.96 4.25 28.13
N LEU A 326 14.56 3.25 27.32
CA LEU A 326 13.24 2.65 27.39
C LEU A 326 12.99 1.95 28.74
N GLN A 327 11.93 2.33 29.41
CA GLN A 327 11.46 1.75 30.69
C GLN A 327 10.33 0.77 30.47
N GLU A 328 9.34 1.16 29.64
CA GLU A 328 8.15 0.36 29.34
C GLU A 328 7.75 0.53 27.87
N VAL A 329 7.44 -0.56 27.21
CA VAL A 329 6.75 -0.59 25.91
C VAL A 329 5.64 -1.61 26.04
N SER A 330 4.39 -1.17 25.93
CA SER A 330 3.24 -2.04 26.21
C SER A 330 2.05 -1.74 25.29
N VAL A 331 1.30 -2.79 24.91
CA VAL A 331 0.03 -2.65 24.19
C VAL A 331 -1.05 -2.37 25.22
N THR A 332 -1.57 -1.12 25.22
CA THR A 332 -2.54 -0.64 26.22
C THR A 332 -3.99 -0.72 25.74
N LYS A 333 -4.23 -0.92 24.45
CA LYS A 333 -5.58 -1.13 23.89
C LYS A 333 -5.54 -2.18 22.79
N ARG A 334 -6.50 -3.10 22.83
CA ARG A 334 -6.67 -4.14 21.81
C ARG A 334 -8.06 -4.09 21.17
N GLY A 335 -8.15 -4.62 19.96
CA GLY A 335 -9.39 -4.73 19.18
C GLY A 335 -9.78 -6.17 18.93
N THR A 336 -10.72 -6.35 18.02
CA THR A 336 -11.23 -7.67 17.61
C THR A 336 -10.11 -8.58 17.13
N GLY A 337 -10.08 -9.83 17.62
CA GLY A 337 -9.02 -10.78 17.33
C GLY A 337 -7.71 -10.47 18.06
N ASP A 338 -7.75 -9.64 19.09
CA ASP A 338 -6.61 -9.25 19.92
C ASP A 338 -5.56 -8.37 19.22
N VAL A 339 -5.95 -7.68 18.13
CA VAL A 339 -5.07 -6.75 17.42
C VAL A 339 -4.68 -5.55 18.30
N ALA A 340 -3.42 -5.14 18.26
CA ALA A 340 -2.95 -3.93 18.95
C ALA A 340 -3.54 -2.67 18.30
N LEU A 341 -4.27 -1.88 19.08
CA LEU A 341 -4.85 -0.59 18.68
C LEU A 341 -4.10 0.60 19.25
N GLN A 342 -3.41 0.41 20.38
CA GLN A 342 -2.61 1.44 21.03
C GLN A 342 -1.37 0.83 21.67
N LEU A 343 -0.21 1.40 21.35
CA LEU A 343 1.08 1.11 21.97
C LEU A 343 1.49 2.32 22.80
N THR A 344 1.78 2.09 24.07
CA THR A 344 2.31 3.11 24.98
C THR A 344 3.79 2.84 25.23
N VAL A 345 4.58 3.88 25.12
CA VAL A 345 6.03 3.86 25.34
C VAL A 345 6.39 4.84 26.43
N LYS A 346 7.16 4.41 27.42
CA LYS A 346 7.74 5.25 28.46
C LYS A 346 9.25 5.09 28.45
N GLY A 347 9.93 6.19 28.42
CA GLY A 347 11.39 6.27 28.54
C GLY A 347 11.81 7.17 29.70
N SER A 348 13.10 7.28 29.94
CA SER A 348 13.66 8.11 31.02
C SER A 348 13.51 9.61 30.77
N GLN A 349 13.25 10.05 29.54
CA GLN A 349 13.17 11.46 29.15
C GLN A 349 11.82 11.86 28.54
N GLY A 350 10.93 10.89 28.27
CA GLY A 350 9.63 11.18 27.68
C GLY A 350 8.77 9.93 27.53
N SER A 351 7.55 10.15 27.01
CA SER A 351 6.61 9.09 26.70
C SER A 351 5.89 9.38 25.39
N ALA A 352 5.46 8.33 24.70
CA ALA A 352 4.70 8.45 23.46
C ALA A 352 3.56 7.41 23.42
N VAL A 353 2.54 7.74 22.63
CA VAL A 353 1.43 6.83 22.32
C VAL A 353 1.32 6.73 20.81
N VAL A 354 1.28 5.48 20.32
CA VAL A 354 1.11 5.19 18.90
C VAL A 354 -0.22 4.46 18.73
N GLU A 355 -1.09 4.98 17.89
CA GLU A 355 -2.42 4.43 17.66
C GLU A 355 -2.57 3.89 16.24
N THR A 356 -3.45 2.90 16.05
CA THR A 356 -3.74 2.14 14.84
C THR A 356 -2.72 1.08 14.48
N GLU A 357 -3.19 -0.03 13.89
CA GLU A 357 -2.35 -1.19 13.58
C GLU A 357 -1.18 -0.83 12.65
N ASN A 358 -1.45 -0.04 11.62
CA ASN A 358 -0.42 0.32 10.63
C ASN A 358 0.69 1.18 11.25
N LYS A 359 0.30 2.19 12.06
CA LYS A 359 1.26 3.06 12.73
C LYS A 359 2.09 2.31 13.77
N ILE A 360 1.48 1.38 14.51
CA ILE A 360 2.18 0.52 15.48
C ILE A 360 3.19 -0.37 14.74
N ARG A 361 2.79 -1.00 13.63
CA ARG A 361 3.68 -1.81 12.80
C ARG A 361 4.84 -1.00 12.23
N THR A 362 4.59 0.24 11.84
CA THR A 362 5.63 1.16 11.35
C THR A 362 6.59 1.57 12.47
N ALA A 363 6.07 1.93 13.63
CA ALA A 363 6.86 2.37 14.78
C ALA A 363 7.78 1.28 15.36
N LEU A 364 7.38 0.01 15.23
CA LEU A 364 8.16 -1.17 15.63
C LEU A 364 8.95 -1.78 14.47
N GLY A 365 8.69 -1.35 13.23
CA GLY A 365 9.37 -1.80 12.03
C GLY A 365 10.70 -1.08 11.83
N GLY A 366 11.65 -1.76 11.20
CA GLY A 366 12.97 -1.23 10.88
C GLY A 366 13.91 -2.34 10.47
N THR A 367 15.11 -2.00 10.04
CA THR A 367 16.17 -2.95 9.76
C THR A 367 17.04 -3.15 11.01
N GLY A 368 17.70 -4.29 11.14
CA GLY A 368 18.67 -4.52 12.23
C GLY A 368 18.25 -5.61 13.22
N TYR A 369 17.12 -6.27 13.01
CA TYR A 369 16.73 -7.48 13.72
C TYR A 369 16.20 -8.55 12.79
N ASN A 370 16.02 -9.75 13.29
CA ASN A 370 15.48 -10.88 12.55
C ASN A 370 14.11 -11.27 13.10
N ILE A 371 13.32 -11.88 12.22
CA ILE A 371 12.01 -12.46 12.57
C ILE A 371 12.11 -13.96 12.30
N GLU A 372 11.91 -14.76 13.33
CA GLU A 372 11.80 -16.21 13.27
C GLU A 372 10.34 -16.59 13.09
N LYS A 373 10.03 -17.33 12.02
CA LYS A 373 8.69 -17.85 11.74
C LYS A 373 8.48 -19.20 12.45
N GLN A 374 7.23 -19.64 12.51
CA GLN A 374 6.83 -20.89 13.16
C GLN A 374 7.58 -22.12 12.64
N ASP A 375 7.95 -22.15 11.38
CA ASP A 375 8.72 -23.24 10.74
C ASP A 375 10.23 -23.18 11.03
N GLY A 376 10.68 -22.26 11.86
CA GLY A 376 12.08 -22.03 12.18
C GLY A 376 12.83 -21.20 11.13
N SER A 377 12.20 -20.84 10.01
CA SER A 377 12.84 -20.00 9.00
C SER A 377 12.98 -18.57 9.48
N ILE A 378 14.14 -17.95 9.19
CA ILE A 378 14.49 -16.61 9.64
C ILE A 378 14.47 -15.66 8.44
N VAL A 379 13.82 -14.51 8.62
CA VAL A 379 13.84 -13.43 7.65
C VAL A 379 14.33 -12.13 8.30
N LYS A 380 14.94 -11.26 7.51
CA LYS A 380 15.31 -9.92 7.97
C LYS A 380 14.05 -9.07 8.16
N SER A 381 14.07 -8.26 9.21
CA SER A 381 13.04 -7.26 9.45
C SER A 381 13.01 -6.20 8.32
N THR A 382 11.84 -5.61 8.14
CA THR A 382 11.60 -4.56 7.14
C THR A 382 10.98 -3.32 7.80
N LYS A 383 10.61 -2.32 7.01
CA LYS A 383 9.98 -1.08 7.50
C LYS A 383 8.67 -1.30 8.28
N LEU A 384 8.05 -2.48 8.15
CA LEU A 384 6.81 -2.83 8.86
C LEU A 384 7.01 -4.13 9.65
N LEU A 385 6.53 -4.16 10.88
CA LEU A 385 6.33 -5.42 11.62
C LEU A 385 5.32 -6.30 10.86
N PRO A 386 5.44 -7.65 10.86
CA PRO A 386 4.57 -8.53 10.06
C PRO A 386 3.08 -8.29 10.26
N SER A 387 2.64 -8.09 11.49
CA SER A 387 1.25 -7.81 11.86
C SER A 387 1.18 -7.02 13.17
N ALA A 388 -0.03 -6.57 13.51
CA ALA A 388 -0.30 -5.98 14.83
C ALA A 388 -0.94 -6.97 15.83
N PHE A 389 -0.95 -8.25 15.52
CA PHE A 389 -1.39 -9.32 16.43
C PHE A 389 -0.17 -9.87 17.19
N PHE A 390 0.22 -9.21 18.27
CA PHE A 390 1.43 -9.56 19.01
C PHE A 390 1.34 -9.21 20.50
N THR A 391 2.23 -9.80 21.28
CA THR A 391 2.62 -9.37 22.63
C THR A 391 4.06 -8.85 22.61
N ILE A 392 4.38 -7.93 23.52
CA ILE A 392 5.73 -7.39 23.67
C ILE A 392 6.11 -7.39 25.15
N ALA A 393 7.30 -7.88 25.45
CA ALA A 393 7.82 -7.93 26.81
C ALA A 393 9.34 -7.66 26.84
N LYS A 394 9.81 -6.98 27.90
CA LYS A 394 11.25 -6.77 28.12
C LYS A 394 11.88 -8.02 28.69
N SER A 395 13.03 -8.43 28.14
CA SER A 395 13.85 -9.54 28.61
C SER A 395 15.33 -9.13 28.58
N GLY A 396 15.88 -8.77 29.72
CA GLY A 396 17.21 -8.20 29.81
C GLY A 396 17.34 -6.88 29.03
N GLU A 397 18.27 -6.84 28.09
CA GLU A 397 18.47 -5.68 27.20
C GLU A 397 17.63 -5.72 25.92
N ASN A 398 16.84 -6.79 25.74
CA ASN A 398 15.99 -6.96 24.57
C ASN A 398 14.50 -6.81 24.89
N TYR A 399 13.75 -6.40 23.86
CA TYR A 399 12.30 -6.56 23.80
C TYR A 399 11.97 -7.76 22.93
N ILE A 400 11.22 -8.70 23.49
CA ILE A 400 10.73 -9.89 22.78
C ILE A 400 9.33 -9.58 22.30
N ILE A 401 9.12 -9.72 21.00
CA ILE A 401 7.81 -9.58 20.35
C ILE A 401 7.41 -10.96 19.85
N GLU A 402 6.29 -11.48 20.32
CA GLU A 402 5.71 -12.74 19.88
C GLU A 402 4.37 -12.44 19.23
N GLY A 403 4.21 -12.81 17.95
CA GLY A 403 3.05 -12.47 17.17
C GLY A 403 2.60 -13.55 16.21
N GLY A 404 1.58 -13.23 15.43
CA GLY A 404 1.04 -14.12 14.42
C GLY A 404 0.43 -13.36 13.25
N GLY A 405 0.40 -14.02 12.08
CA GLY A 405 -0.13 -13.46 10.86
C GLY A 405 0.83 -12.53 10.12
N TYR A 406 0.45 -12.21 8.88
CA TYR A 406 1.18 -11.28 8.00
C TYR A 406 0.18 -10.41 7.24
N GLY A 407 0.18 -9.11 7.53
CA GLY A 407 -0.72 -8.12 6.96
C GLY A 407 -1.56 -7.39 8.02
N HIS A 408 -2.56 -6.63 7.56
CA HIS A 408 -3.38 -5.76 8.42
C HIS A 408 -4.52 -6.48 9.16
N GLY A 409 -4.88 -7.69 8.74
CA GLY A 409 -5.89 -8.51 9.39
C GLY A 409 -7.35 -8.15 9.09
N ILE A 410 -7.65 -7.21 8.19
CA ILE A 410 -9.02 -6.76 7.87
C ILE A 410 -9.50 -7.43 6.59
N GLY A 411 -10.71 -8.02 6.62
CA GLY A 411 -11.31 -8.72 5.49
C GLY A 411 -10.74 -10.12 5.29
N MET A 412 -10.45 -10.52 4.06
CA MET A 412 -10.07 -11.89 3.71
C MET A 412 -8.59 -12.19 3.95
N SER A 413 -8.30 -13.27 4.70
CA SER A 413 -6.97 -13.90 4.67
C SER A 413 -6.81 -14.69 3.37
N GLN A 414 -5.78 -14.38 2.59
CA GLN A 414 -5.49 -15.07 1.32
C GLN A 414 -5.12 -16.54 1.55
N ASN A 415 -4.27 -16.80 2.55
CA ASN A 415 -3.93 -18.15 2.97
C ASN A 415 -5.13 -18.88 3.60
N GLY A 416 -5.92 -18.19 4.43
CA GLY A 416 -7.15 -18.73 4.99
C GLY A 416 -8.14 -19.16 3.90
N ALA A 417 -8.33 -18.32 2.88
CA ALA A 417 -9.16 -18.67 1.73
C ALA A 417 -8.63 -19.91 0.98
N ASN A 418 -7.30 -20.02 0.81
CA ASN A 418 -6.70 -21.17 0.17
C ASN A 418 -6.87 -22.47 0.99
N GLU A 419 -6.66 -22.42 2.29
CA GLU A 419 -6.85 -23.59 3.15
C GLU A 419 -8.33 -24.01 3.23
N MET A 420 -9.27 -23.05 3.29
CA MET A 420 -10.71 -23.33 3.21
C MET A 420 -11.08 -23.97 1.87
N ALA A 421 -10.55 -23.49 0.75
CA ALA A 421 -10.78 -24.06 -0.58
C ALA A 421 -10.33 -25.52 -0.66
N LYS A 422 -9.19 -25.88 -0.04
CA LYS A 422 -8.71 -27.27 0.04
C LYS A 422 -9.65 -28.18 0.81
N THR A 423 -10.51 -27.66 1.67
CA THR A 423 -11.56 -28.44 2.36
C THR A 423 -12.86 -28.57 1.56
N GLY A 424 -12.88 -28.09 0.32
CA GLY A 424 -14.05 -28.16 -0.57
C GLY A 424 -15.02 -26.97 -0.45
N LYS A 425 -14.68 -25.90 0.28
CA LYS A 425 -15.49 -24.68 0.30
C LYS A 425 -15.38 -23.97 -1.04
N THR A 426 -16.54 -23.52 -1.58
CA THR A 426 -16.57 -22.74 -2.82
C THR A 426 -16.15 -21.28 -2.55
N TYR A 427 -15.77 -20.55 -3.60
CA TYR A 427 -15.43 -19.12 -3.48
C TYR A 427 -16.57 -18.29 -2.87
N ARG A 428 -17.84 -18.70 -3.09
CA ARG A 428 -19.00 -18.03 -2.49
C ARG A 428 -19.06 -18.25 -0.99
N ASP A 429 -18.84 -19.49 -0.53
CA ASP A 429 -18.81 -19.82 0.90
C ASP A 429 -17.68 -19.08 1.61
N ILE A 430 -16.49 -19.04 1.00
CA ILE A 430 -15.31 -18.37 1.53
C ILE A 430 -15.53 -16.86 1.63
N LEU A 431 -16.03 -16.23 0.58
CA LEU A 431 -16.30 -14.79 0.59
C LEU A 431 -17.39 -14.42 1.61
N GLN A 432 -18.43 -15.24 1.75
CA GLN A 432 -19.49 -15.03 2.74
C GLN A 432 -18.97 -15.21 4.17
N PHE A 433 -18.03 -16.10 4.39
CA PHE A 433 -17.35 -16.29 5.67
C PHE A 433 -16.59 -15.05 6.11
N PHE A 434 -15.76 -14.47 5.23
CA PHE A 434 -14.95 -13.30 5.55
C PHE A 434 -15.72 -11.97 5.53
N TYR A 435 -16.73 -11.85 4.68
CA TYR A 435 -17.52 -10.62 4.50
C TYR A 435 -18.98 -10.88 4.85
N GLN A 436 -19.25 -10.96 6.16
CA GLN A 436 -20.53 -11.40 6.69
C GLN A 436 -21.71 -10.51 6.24
N GLY A 437 -22.72 -11.15 5.66
CA GLY A 437 -23.90 -10.49 5.13
C GLY A 437 -23.71 -9.86 3.74
N ALA A 438 -22.49 -9.86 3.18
CA ALA A 438 -22.27 -9.50 1.79
C ALA A 438 -22.66 -10.67 0.86
N LYS A 439 -22.97 -10.34 -0.39
CA LYS A 439 -23.39 -11.31 -1.43
C LYS A 439 -22.59 -11.11 -2.70
N VAL A 440 -22.19 -12.21 -3.33
CA VAL A 440 -21.58 -12.20 -4.67
C VAL A 440 -22.72 -12.07 -5.71
N LYS A 441 -22.71 -10.98 -6.45
CA LYS A 441 -23.64 -10.70 -7.54
C LYS A 441 -22.92 -10.52 -8.86
#